data_8c932aee20dac879d4dfd514c5f6974b
#
_entry.id   8c932aee20dac879d4dfd514c5f6974b
#
_cell.length_a   1.000
_cell.length_b   1.000
_cell.length_c   1.000
_cell.angle_alpha   90.00
_cell.angle_beta   90.00
_cell.angle_gamma   90.00
#
_symmetry.space_group_name_H-M   'P 1'
#
loop_
_entity.id
_entity.type
_entity.pdbx_description
1 polymer ?
#
loop_
_entity_poly.entity_id
_entity_poly.type
_entity_poly.pdbx_seq_one_letter_code
_entity_poly.pdbx_strand_id
1 'polypeptide(L)'
;MDKSKTDEQVIIFLLKGDRFGVSVKNMVEVSKLDGLKREKAEGIYEGKLMFREHEVPVVDLGMLFHLGEGDNSENVRIIVLGKSSKMVGLKVDAVSEVITYPLRSIRPMPKMIMDSAVNYFLGIGRVKDEPVLFLNDEEIIAETSVGKS
;
A
#
# COMPACT_ATOMS: atom_id res chain seq x y z
N MET A 1 -17.34 8.21 -24.59
CA MET A 1 -16.34 7.69 -23.65
C MET A 1 -16.47 8.34 -22.30
N ASP A 2 -16.58 7.53 -21.31
CA ASP A 2 -16.75 8.01 -19.95
C ASP A 2 -15.40 8.29 -19.31
N LYS A 3 -15.11 9.55 -19.08
CA LYS A 3 -13.83 9.92 -18.51
C LYS A 3 -13.65 9.46 -17.09
N SER A 4 -14.74 9.28 -16.36
CA SER A 4 -14.62 8.89 -14.97
C SER A 4 -13.99 7.52 -14.81
N LYS A 5 -13.98 6.72 -15.87
CA LYS A 5 -13.37 5.40 -15.78
C LYS A 5 -11.85 5.46 -15.69
N THR A 6 -11.24 6.58 -16.07
CA THR A 6 -9.80 6.70 -15.99
C THR A 6 -9.33 7.47 -14.76
N ASP A 7 -10.27 8.12 -14.05
CA ASP A 7 -9.92 8.85 -12.85
C ASP A 7 -10.26 8.01 -11.64
N GLU A 8 -9.37 8.02 -10.67
CA GLU A 8 -9.61 7.27 -9.44
C GLU A 8 -9.23 8.08 -8.23
N GLN A 9 -9.88 7.79 -7.13
CA GLN A 9 -9.44 8.35 -5.87
C GLN A 9 -8.28 7.53 -5.37
N VAL A 10 -7.24 8.22 -4.94
CA VAL A 10 -5.99 7.61 -4.53
C VAL A 10 -5.60 8.18 -3.20
N ILE A 11 -5.20 7.31 -2.27
CA ILE A 11 -4.66 7.78 -1.01
C ILE A 11 -3.16 7.90 -1.16
N ILE A 12 -2.62 9.06 -0.80
CA ILE A 12 -1.19 9.34 -0.87
C ILE A 12 -0.61 9.10 0.51
N PHE A 13 0.46 8.33 0.58
CA PHE A 13 1.09 8.04 1.85
C PHE A 13 2.61 8.18 1.72
N LEU A 14 3.26 8.22 2.86
CA LEU A 14 4.70 8.39 2.93
C LEU A 14 5.36 7.11 3.38
N LEU A 15 6.49 6.80 2.78
CA LEU A 15 7.25 5.63 3.13
C LEU A 15 8.72 5.96 2.89
N LYS A 16 9.50 5.98 3.96
CA LYS A 16 10.92 6.25 3.88
C LYS A 16 11.23 7.56 3.17
N GLY A 17 10.37 8.55 3.36
CA GLY A 17 10.61 9.86 2.79
C GLY A 17 10.05 10.08 1.41
N ASP A 18 9.58 9.03 0.76
CA ASP A 18 9.03 9.13 -0.59
C ASP A 18 7.52 9.04 -0.55
N ARG A 19 6.88 9.49 -1.61
CA ARG A 19 5.43 9.50 -1.73
C ARG A 19 4.94 8.37 -2.61
N PHE A 20 3.93 7.69 -2.13
CA PHE A 20 3.32 6.57 -2.83
C PHE A 20 1.83 6.79 -2.87
N GLY A 21 1.17 6.14 -3.82
CA GLY A 21 -0.27 6.23 -3.91
C GLY A 21 -0.88 4.86 -4.16
N VAL A 22 -2.07 4.66 -3.60
CA VAL A 22 -2.81 3.43 -3.85
C VAL A 22 -4.26 3.78 -4.00
N SER A 23 -4.94 3.09 -4.92
CA SER A 23 -6.35 3.34 -5.19
C SER A 23 -7.18 3.01 -3.95
N VAL A 24 -8.21 3.82 -3.70
CA VAL A 24 -9.12 3.51 -2.59
C VAL A 24 -10.12 2.43 -2.98
N LYS A 25 -10.09 1.97 -4.21
CA LYS A 25 -11.06 1.01 -4.72
C LYS A 25 -11.14 -0.26 -3.88
N ASN A 26 -10.00 -0.80 -3.49
CA ASN A 26 -9.96 -2.00 -2.66
C ASN A 26 -9.57 -1.72 -1.23
N MET A 27 -9.60 -0.45 -0.84
CA MET A 27 -9.26 -0.09 0.52
C MET A 27 -10.45 -0.33 1.44
N VAL A 28 -10.20 -1.00 2.54
CA VAL A 28 -11.25 -1.35 3.50
C VAL A 28 -11.25 -0.38 4.66
N GLU A 29 -10.07 -0.02 5.13
CA GLU A 29 -9.99 0.88 6.27
C GLU A 29 -8.53 1.33 6.46
N VAL A 30 -8.34 2.40 7.21
CA VAL A 30 -7.02 2.85 7.63
C VAL A 30 -7.01 2.79 9.14
N SER A 31 -6.10 2.02 9.70
CA SER A 31 -6.00 1.79 11.14
C SER A 31 -4.74 2.39 11.71
N LYS A 32 -4.78 2.66 13.00
CA LYS A 32 -3.59 3.05 13.72
C LYS A 32 -2.79 1.82 14.10
N LEU A 33 -1.55 2.06 14.49
CA LEU A 33 -0.63 0.97 14.80
C LEU A 33 -1.03 0.21 16.06
N ASP A 34 -1.76 0.83 16.98
CA ASP A 34 -2.04 0.21 18.25
C ASP A 34 -2.91 -1.06 18.16
N GLY A 35 -3.57 -1.28 17.02
CA GLY A 35 -4.32 -2.52 16.85
C GLY A 35 -3.48 -3.70 16.39
N LEU A 36 -2.21 -3.48 16.14
CA LEU A 36 -1.36 -4.51 15.58
C LEU A 36 -0.88 -5.48 16.66
N LYS A 37 -1.02 -6.76 16.40
CA LYS A 37 -0.48 -7.80 17.26
C LYS A 37 0.72 -8.41 16.56
N ARG A 38 1.85 -8.39 17.23
CA ARG A 38 3.11 -8.77 16.61
C ARG A 38 3.48 -10.24 16.74
N GLU A 39 2.60 -11.06 17.26
CA GLU A 39 2.92 -12.47 17.30
C GLU A 39 3.09 -12.97 15.89
N LYS A 40 4.04 -13.85 15.73
CA LYS A 40 4.35 -14.45 14.42
C LYS A 40 4.84 -13.44 13.39
N ALA A 41 5.38 -12.32 13.86
CA ALA A 41 6.04 -11.41 12.94
C ALA A 41 7.25 -12.10 12.36
N GLU A 42 7.42 -11.99 11.03
CA GLU A 42 8.50 -12.70 10.37
C GLU A 42 8.72 -12.13 8.98
N GLY A 43 9.96 -11.81 8.66
CA GLY A 43 10.28 -11.29 7.34
C GLY A 43 9.58 -9.96 7.11
N ILE A 44 8.80 -9.88 6.05
CA ILE A 44 8.08 -8.65 5.76
C ILE A 44 6.83 -8.50 6.62
N TYR A 45 6.43 -9.55 7.31
CA TYR A 45 5.18 -9.50 8.09
C TYR A 45 5.45 -8.97 9.48
N GLU A 46 4.73 -7.91 9.84
CA GLU A 46 4.86 -7.28 11.15
C GLU A 46 3.98 -7.92 12.21
N GLY A 47 2.96 -8.65 11.78
CA GLY A 47 2.04 -9.23 12.71
C GLY A 47 0.66 -9.32 12.08
N LYS A 48 -0.36 -9.19 12.90
CA LYS A 48 -1.74 -9.33 12.47
C LYS A 48 -2.61 -8.23 13.04
N LEU A 49 -3.68 -7.94 12.33
CA LEU A 49 -4.68 -6.98 12.76
C LEU A 49 -6.03 -7.67 12.68
N MET A 50 -6.86 -7.49 13.70
CA MET A 50 -8.22 -8.04 13.63
C MET A 50 -9.13 -7.03 12.98
N PHE A 51 -9.85 -7.47 11.96
CA PHE A 51 -10.82 -6.62 11.29
C PHE A 51 -12.10 -7.44 11.13
N ARG A 52 -13.16 -7.04 11.84
CA ARG A 52 -14.45 -7.72 11.77
C ARG A 52 -14.29 -9.22 11.93
N GLU A 53 -13.54 -9.61 12.97
CA GLU A 53 -13.34 -11.01 13.32
C GLU A 53 -12.46 -11.79 12.35
N HIS A 54 -11.83 -11.08 11.40
CA HIS A 54 -10.87 -11.71 10.51
C HIS A 54 -9.47 -11.31 10.92
N GLU A 55 -8.56 -12.25 10.85
CA GLU A 55 -7.16 -11.94 11.08
C GLU A 55 -6.56 -11.48 9.76
N VAL A 56 -6.03 -10.28 9.76
CA VAL A 56 -5.45 -9.69 8.56
C VAL A 56 -3.94 -9.61 8.74
N PRO A 57 -3.17 -10.27 7.89
CA PRO A 57 -1.71 -10.14 7.98
C PRO A 57 -1.29 -8.73 7.65
N VAL A 58 -0.30 -8.22 8.37
CA VAL A 58 0.18 -6.87 8.15
C VAL A 58 1.62 -6.92 7.66
N VAL A 59 1.87 -6.27 6.55
CA VAL A 59 3.15 -6.24 5.89
C VAL A 59 3.80 -4.89 6.13
N ASP A 60 5.09 -4.91 6.47
CA ASP A 60 5.89 -3.69 6.52
C ASP A 60 6.24 -3.35 5.06
N LEU A 61 5.61 -2.31 4.54
CA LEU A 61 5.76 -2.00 3.12
C LEU A 61 7.18 -1.62 2.77
N GLY A 62 7.89 -0.97 3.70
CA GLY A 62 9.29 -0.67 3.46
C GLY A 62 10.12 -1.92 3.27
N MET A 63 9.82 -2.96 4.05
CA MET A 63 10.53 -4.22 3.87
C MET A 63 10.16 -4.90 2.57
N LEU A 64 8.88 -4.85 2.20
CA LEU A 64 8.44 -5.46 0.94
C LEU A 64 9.17 -4.85 -0.25
N PHE A 65 9.40 -3.54 -0.19
CA PHE A 65 10.04 -2.83 -1.30
C PHE A 65 11.55 -2.74 -1.14
N HIS A 66 12.12 -3.42 -0.13
CA HIS A 66 13.56 -3.42 0.13
C HIS A 66 14.10 -2.04 0.48
N LEU A 67 13.29 -1.25 1.15
CA LEU A 67 13.69 0.08 1.58
C LEU A 67 14.10 0.11 3.05
N GLY A 68 13.99 -1.02 3.74
CA GLY A 68 14.29 -1.08 5.16
C GLY A 68 13.04 -1.05 6.01
N GLU A 69 13.23 -1.29 7.30
CA GLU A 69 12.11 -1.29 8.22
C GLU A 69 11.42 0.07 8.25
N GLY A 70 10.11 0.04 8.36
CA GLY A 70 9.36 1.26 8.47
C GLY A 70 9.43 1.86 9.85
N ASP A 71 8.84 3.04 9.98
CA ASP A 71 8.82 3.79 11.22
C ASP A 71 7.87 3.17 12.21
N ASN A 72 7.97 3.59 13.47
CA ASN A 72 7.01 3.19 14.50
C ASN A 72 6.50 4.40 15.28
N SER A 73 6.52 5.56 14.65
CA SER A 73 6.05 6.77 15.28
C SER A 73 4.52 6.77 15.35
N GLU A 74 3.98 7.77 16.00
CA GLU A 74 2.52 7.87 16.13
C GLU A 74 1.84 8.19 14.82
N ASN A 75 2.61 8.55 13.79
CA ASN A 75 2.04 8.86 12.46
C ASN A 75 1.80 7.61 11.63
N VAL A 76 2.36 6.49 12.04
CA VAL A 76 2.24 5.24 11.28
C VAL A 76 0.79 4.82 11.16
N ARG A 77 0.44 4.29 10.00
CA ARG A 77 -0.91 3.78 9.77
C ARG A 77 -0.82 2.45 9.04
N ILE A 78 -1.90 1.69 9.14
CA ILE A 78 -2.02 0.43 8.44
C ILE A 78 -3.18 0.60 7.47
N ILE A 79 -2.88 0.53 6.18
CA ILE A 79 -3.89 0.63 5.14
C ILE A 79 -4.35 -0.78 4.83
N VAL A 80 -5.60 -1.10 5.16
CA VAL A 80 -6.13 -2.44 4.95
C VAL A 80 -6.75 -2.51 3.57
N LEU A 81 -6.26 -3.43 2.76
CA LEU A 81 -6.77 -3.68 1.43
C LEU A 81 -7.44 -5.04 1.40
N GLY A 82 -8.48 -5.16 0.59
CA GLY A 82 -9.16 -6.44 0.46
C GLY A 82 -9.82 -6.59 -0.87
N LYS A 83 -9.80 -7.80 -1.40
CA LYS A 83 -10.47 -8.13 -2.64
C LYS A 83 -10.88 -9.59 -2.58
N SER A 84 -12.14 -9.86 -2.87
CA SER A 84 -12.71 -11.19 -2.69
C SER A 84 -12.55 -11.56 -1.22
N SER A 85 -11.98 -12.69 -0.91
CA SER A 85 -11.81 -13.09 0.48
C SER A 85 -10.40 -12.83 1.01
N LYS A 86 -9.58 -12.11 0.24
CA LYS A 86 -8.19 -11.88 0.63
C LYS A 86 -8.03 -10.48 1.17
N MET A 87 -7.29 -10.35 2.26
CA MET A 87 -7.05 -9.06 2.89
C MET A 87 -5.61 -8.97 3.36
N VAL A 88 -5.07 -7.77 3.33
CA VAL A 88 -3.73 -7.51 3.81
C VAL A 88 -3.67 -6.10 4.33
N GLY A 89 -2.90 -5.87 5.39
CA GLY A 89 -2.66 -4.53 5.90
C GLY A 89 -1.27 -4.08 5.48
N LEU A 90 -1.17 -2.86 5.01
CA LEU A 90 0.09 -2.28 4.60
C LEU A 90 0.51 -1.25 5.62
N LYS A 91 1.59 -1.52 6.33
CA LYS A 91 2.10 -0.57 7.31
C LYS A 91 2.93 0.48 6.60
N VAL A 92 2.53 1.73 6.74
CA VAL A 92 3.20 2.87 6.09
C VAL A 92 3.55 3.91 7.14
N ASP A 93 4.47 4.80 6.78
CA ASP A 93 4.98 5.76 7.76
C ASP A 93 3.98 6.86 8.10
N ALA A 94 3.16 7.25 7.16
CA ALA A 94 2.13 8.26 7.40
C ALA A 94 1.20 8.32 6.21
N VAL A 95 -0.04 8.74 6.45
CA VAL A 95 -0.99 9.00 5.37
C VAL A 95 -1.07 10.50 5.18
N SER A 96 -1.01 10.94 3.94
CA SER A 96 -0.98 12.36 3.64
C SER A 96 -2.35 12.91 3.21
N GLU A 97 -2.91 12.38 2.15
CA GLU A 97 -4.15 12.95 1.62
C GLU A 97 -4.79 11.97 0.64
N VAL A 98 -6.05 12.26 0.31
CA VAL A 98 -6.75 11.52 -0.74
C VAL A 98 -6.98 12.49 -1.88
N ILE A 99 -6.63 12.08 -3.09
CA ILE A 99 -6.78 12.91 -4.26
C ILE A 99 -7.47 12.13 -5.36
N THR A 100 -7.96 12.84 -6.37
CA THR A 100 -8.45 12.22 -7.59
C THR A 100 -7.35 12.34 -8.62
N TYR A 101 -6.97 11.22 -9.22
CA TYR A 101 -5.84 11.20 -10.13
C TYR A 101 -6.23 10.48 -11.43
N PRO A 102 -5.87 11.05 -12.58
CA PRO A 102 -6.17 10.39 -13.85
C PRO A 102 -5.18 9.26 -14.10
N LEU A 103 -5.69 8.04 -14.14
CA LEU A 103 -4.82 6.87 -14.28
C LEU A 103 -4.01 6.91 -15.57
N ARG A 104 -4.53 7.53 -16.61
CA ARG A 104 -3.82 7.61 -17.87
C ARG A 104 -2.54 8.45 -17.77
N SER A 105 -2.39 9.19 -16.69
CA SER A 105 -1.18 10.00 -16.50
C SER A 105 -0.06 9.24 -15.83
N ILE A 106 -0.31 8.00 -15.43
CA ILE A 106 0.73 7.18 -14.82
C ILE A 106 1.62 6.62 -15.92
N ARG A 107 2.92 6.74 -15.72
CA ARG A 107 3.92 6.26 -16.68
C ARG A 107 4.59 5.01 -16.15
N PRO A 108 5.04 4.11 -17.03
CA PRO A 108 5.68 2.89 -16.55
C PRO A 108 6.91 3.18 -15.70
N MET A 109 7.19 2.29 -14.77
CA MET A 109 8.37 2.39 -13.95
C MET A 109 9.62 2.16 -14.77
N PRO A 110 10.69 2.93 -14.53
CA PRO A 110 11.97 2.62 -15.16
C PRO A 110 12.46 1.25 -14.69
N LYS A 111 13.00 0.47 -15.61
CA LYS A 111 13.39 -0.88 -15.29
C LYS A 111 14.50 -0.99 -14.28
N MET A 112 15.30 0.04 -14.16
CA MET A 112 16.44 -0.01 -13.25
C MET A 112 16.06 0.17 -11.80
N ILE A 113 14.81 0.52 -11.53
CA ILE A 113 14.39 0.80 -10.18
C ILE A 113 13.59 -0.36 -9.65
N MET A 114 14.03 -0.92 -8.54
CA MET A 114 13.27 -1.94 -7.82
C MET A 114 12.87 -3.13 -8.67
N ASP A 115 13.86 -3.72 -9.34
CA ASP A 115 13.58 -4.87 -10.21
C ASP A 115 12.72 -5.93 -9.54
N SER A 116 13.02 -6.26 -8.30
CA SER A 116 12.31 -7.35 -7.64
C SER A 116 10.91 -6.97 -7.19
N ALA A 117 10.60 -5.69 -7.15
CA ALA A 117 9.30 -5.21 -6.70
C ALA A 117 8.50 -4.56 -7.82
N VAL A 118 8.97 -4.65 -9.06
CA VAL A 118 8.35 -3.89 -10.14
C VAL A 118 6.88 -4.25 -10.35
N ASN A 119 6.51 -5.50 -10.08
CA ASN A 119 5.12 -5.91 -10.28
C ASN A 119 4.16 -5.30 -9.27
N TYR A 120 4.68 -4.75 -8.18
CA TYR A 120 3.83 -4.12 -7.18
C TYR A 120 3.44 -2.70 -7.55
N PHE A 121 3.93 -2.20 -8.68
CA PHE A 121 3.70 -0.82 -9.07
C PHE A 121 2.98 -0.73 -10.41
N LEU A 122 2.02 0.20 -10.48
CA LEU A 122 1.43 0.57 -11.76
C LEU A 122 2.37 1.47 -12.52
N GLY A 123 3.11 2.32 -11.81
CA GLY A 123 4.00 3.25 -12.46
C GLY A 123 4.22 4.48 -11.61
N ILE A 124 4.66 5.54 -12.25
CA ILE A 124 5.02 6.76 -11.56
C ILE A 124 4.25 7.92 -12.19
N GLY A 125 3.86 8.88 -11.36
CA GLY A 125 3.19 10.08 -11.82
C GLY A 125 3.64 11.27 -10.99
N ARG A 126 3.06 12.43 -11.26
CA ARG A 126 3.42 13.63 -10.52
C ARG A 126 2.16 14.21 -9.90
N VAL A 127 2.25 14.55 -8.63
CA VAL A 127 1.16 15.18 -7.90
C VAL A 127 1.76 16.43 -7.27
N LYS A 128 1.21 17.60 -7.62
CA LYS A 128 1.74 18.87 -7.10
C LYS A 128 3.23 18.97 -7.34
N ASP A 129 3.64 18.57 -8.53
CA ASP A 129 5.03 18.66 -8.98
C ASP A 129 5.99 17.72 -8.27
N GLU A 130 5.48 16.75 -7.53
CA GLU A 130 6.32 15.77 -6.87
C GLU A 130 6.04 14.39 -7.39
N PRO A 131 7.06 13.55 -7.50
CA PRO A 131 6.84 12.20 -8.01
C PRO A 131 6.09 11.35 -6.98
N VAL A 132 5.20 10.51 -7.48
CA VAL A 132 4.45 9.57 -6.66
C VAL A 132 4.52 8.22 -7.36
N LEU A 133 4.85 7.19 -6.60
CA LEU A 133 4.89 5.83 -7.11
C LEU A 133 3.54 5.19 -6.82
N PHE A 134 2.85 4.77 -7.88
CA PHE A 134 1.50 4.24 -7.74
C PHE A 134 1.52 2.73 -7.64
N LEU A 135 0.88 2.19 -6.62
CA LEU A 135 0.90 0.77 -6.34
C LEU A 135 -0.15 0.03 -7.15
N ASN A 136 0.18 -1.22 -7.47
CA ASN A 136 -0.77 -2.16 -8.04
C ASN A 136 -1.36 -2.93 -6.86
N ASP A 137 -2.50 -2.46 -6.35
CA ASP A 137 -3.08 -3.03 -5.14
C ASP A 137 -3.49 -4.49 -5.33
N GLU A 138 -3.99 -4.85 -6.50
CA GLU A 138 -4.40 -6.23 -6.73
C GLU A 138 -3.22 -7.18 -6.69
N GLU A 139 -2.09 -6.77 -7.24
CA GLU A 139 -0.91 -7.61 -7.21
C GLU A 139 -0.39 -7.76 -5.78
N ILE A 140 -0.40 -6.67 -5.02
CA ILE A 140 0.05 -6.72 -3.64
C ILE A 140 -0.85 -7.63 -2.82
N ILE A 141 -2.17 -7.52 -2.99
CA ILE A 141 -3.10 -8.39 -2.28
C ILE A 141 -2.83 -9.86 -2.64
N ALA A 142 -2.65 -10.13 -3.93
CA ALA A 142 -2.43 -11.50 -4.37
C ALA A 142 -1.17 -12.10 -3.77
N GLU A 143 -0.11 -11.30 -3.67
CA GLU A 143 1.17 -11.83 -3.23
C GLU A 143 1.33 -11.89 -1.72
N THR A 144 0.64 -11.01 -0.99
CA THR A 144 0.93 -10.88 0.43
C THR A 144 -0.19 -11.37 1.34
N SER A 145 -1.39 -11.59 0.82
CA SER A 145 -2.49 -12.05 1.67
C SER A 145 -2.46 -13.55 1.91
N VAL A 146 -1.51 -14.24 1.32
CA VAL A 146 -1.49 -15.71 1.39
C VAL A 146 -1.07 -16.23 2.75
N GLY A 147 -0.58 -15.38 3.58
CA GLY A 147 -0.13 -15.83 4.88
C GLY A 147 -1.20 -16.47 5.69
N LYS A 148 -2.48 -16.27 5.33
CA LYS A 148 -3.45 -16.87 6.09
C LYS A 148 -3.89 -18.10 5.42
N SER A 149 -3.98 -18.99 5.68
CA SER A 149 -4.44 -20.18 5.01
C SER A 149 -5.55 -20.84 5.78
#